data_f9f99e880e46f52d50a65f6429c46ac6
#
_entry.id   f9f99e880e46f52d50a65f6429c46ac6
#
_cell.length_a   1.000
_cell.length_b   1.000
_cell.length_c   1.000
_cell.angle_alpha   90.00
_cell.angle_beta   90.00
_cell.angle_gamma   90.00
#
_symmetry.space_group_name_H-M   'P 1'
#
loop_
_entity.id
_entity.type
_entity.pdbx_description
1 polymer ?
#
loop_
_entity_poly.entity_id
_entity_poly.type
_entity_poly.pdbx_seq_one_letter_code
_entity_poly.pdbx_strand_id
1 'polypeptide(L)'
;MKKCTVIFMILTQILFASNLPEPGFEIFFDENATSKQIDAGLDQILEFLSQNPHRVNDEYGEFDDRLFSPFIYNLKIIKTGEFDFERIEKVLKFKPSLNYKFMIFTPIDAVIALGINPDGKYKLDQKEAIRLIDLLVANGADIGSPELLRTACNAEAFEIFSHLLSKGARGDKETMLCVAGGIAIFMGQNGAPPIANAPLDPKIRQFAKTAKFTEFYRDKMRYLEELLKFKPLSEFKAKELEIFTKLAAILDSEDMVKFLLKNSVCKDERLRTSCENLKKYATQFGAKESLKLINEVR
;
A
#
# COMPACT_ATOMS: atom_id res chain seq x y z
N MET A 1 19.99 6.00 -0.66
CA MET A 1 20.14 6.76 0.60
C MET A 1 18.88 7.50 1.07
N LYS A 2 17.75 7.52 0.35
CA LYS A 2 16.52 8.24 0.79
C LYS A 2 15.44 7.35 1.43
N LYS A 3 15.59 6.03 1.46
CA LYS A 3 14.59 5.08 2.00
C LYS A 3 14.80 4.75 3.49
N CYS A 4 15.99 4.96 4.06
CA CYS A 4 16.22 4.90 5.52
C CYS A 4 15.54 6.05 6.29
N THR A 5 15.15 7.12 5.60
CA THR A 5 14.68 8.35 6.23
C THR A 5 13.30 8.17 6.89
N VAL A 6 12.43 7.31 6.35
CA VAL A 6 11.07 7.13 6.91
C VAL A 6 11.13 6.30 8.20
N ILE A 7 11.89 5.21 8.22
CA ILE A 7 12.08 4.39 9.44
C ILE A 7 12.90 5.18 10.46
N PHE A 8 13.90 5.95 10.00
CA PHE A 8 14.73 6.79 10.87
C PHE A 8 13.97 8.02 11.40
N MET A 9 13.06 8.62 10.63
CA MET A 9 12.15 9.64 11.15
C MET A 9 11.18 9.10 12.21
N ILE A 10 10.70 7.86 12.05
CA ILE A 10 9.89 7.21 13.07
C ILE A 10 10.68 7.03 14.37
N LEU A 11 11.95 6.62 14.29
CA LEU A 11 12.80 6.36 15.45
C LEU A 11 13.30 7.63 16.15
N THR A 12 13.58 8.72 15.43
CA THR A 12 14.12 9.95 16.03
C THR A 12 13.07 10.85 16.68
N GLN A 13 11.79 10.72 16.33
CA GLN A 13 10.71 11.54 16.91
C GLN A 13 10.17 10.96 18.23
N ILE A 14 10.42 9.70 18.54
CA ILE A 14 10.00 9.04 19.79
C ILE A 14 10.81 9.53 21.01
N LEU A 15 11.95 10.16 20.81
CA LEU A 15 12.85 10.62 21.89
C LEU A 15 12.38 11.84 22.68
N PHE A 16 11.21 12.42 22.40
CA PHE A 16 10.73 13.64 23.06
C PHE A 16 9.43 13.51 23.85
N ALA A 17 8.92 12.31 24.07
CA ALA A 17 7.68 12.13 24.84
C ALA A 17 7.96 12.15 26.36
N SER A 18 8.00 13.34 26.93
CA SER A 18 8.29 13.55 28.37
C SER A 18 7.11 13.28 29.33
N ASN A 19 5.97 12.77 28.87
CA ASN A 19 4.79 12.49 29.69
C ASN A 19 4.15 11.13 29.38
N LEU A 20 4.95 10.08 29.22
CA LEU A 20 4.39 8.74 29.05
C LEU A 20 3.91 8.20 30.40
N PRO A 21 2.69 7.65 30.47
CA PRO A 21 2.26 6.96 31.65
C PRO A 21 3.03 5.65 31.82
N GLU A 22 3.16 5.18 33.04
CA GLU A 22 3.62 3.83 33.25
C GLU A 22 2.65 2.82 32.61
N PRO A 23 3.14 1.80 31.92
CA PRO A 23 4.52 1.38 31.70
C PRO A 23 5.18 2.15 30.53
N GLY A 24 6.49 2.43 30.65
CA GLY A 24 7.25 3.23 29.69
C GLY A 24 7.20 2.69 28.25
N PHE A 25 6.63 3.47 27.37
CA PHE A 25 6.49 3.14 25.95
C PHE A 25 7.83 3.11 25.20
N GLU A 26 8.86 3.79 25.76
CA GLU A 26 10.17 3.88 25.12
C GLU A 26 10.78 2.52 24.85
N ILE A 27 10.50 1.51 25.70
CA ILE A 27 11.05 0.16 25.57
C ILE A 27 10.68 -0.52 24.25
N PHE A 28 9.53 -0.17 23.67
CA PHE A 28 9.05 -0.80 22.45
C PHE A 28 9.84 -0.37 21.20
N PHE A 29 10.59 0.72 21.32
CA PHE A 29 11.34 1.36 20.24
C PHE A 29 12.82 1.54 20.58
N ASP A 30 13.28 1.13 21.77
CA ASP A 30 14.69 1.12 22.13
C ASP A 30 15.43 0.04 21.34
N GLU A 31 16.38 0.46 20.50
CA GLU A 31 17.17 -0.44 19.66
C GLU A 31 17.96 -1.48 20.49
N ASN A 32 18.25 -1.17 21.73
CA ASN A 32 18.95 -2.02 22.68
C ASN A 32 18.01 -2.95 23.46
N ALA A 33 16.69 -2.73 23.39
CA ALA A 33 15.74 -3.58 24.08
C ALA A 33 15.77 -5.00 23.53
N THR A 34 15.84 -5.95 24.43
CA THR A 34 15.69 -7.37 24.12
C THR A 34 14.24 -7.74 23.91
N SER A 35 13.95 -8.80 23.15
CA SER A 35 12.58 -9.32 23.00
C SER A 35 11.93 -9.60 24.36
N LYS A 36 12.68 -10.10 25.34
CA LYS A 36 12.19 -10.36 26.71
C LYS A 36 11.73 -9.08 27.42
N GLN A 37 12.45 -7.97 27.24
CA GLN A 37 12.06 -6.68 27.83
C GLN A 37 10.81 -6.13 27.15
N ILE A 38 10.69 -6.25 25.84
CA ILE A 38 9.47 -5.87 25.08
C ILE A 38 8.29 -6.70 25.56
N ASP A 39 8.45 -8.03 25.67
CA ASP A 39 7.40 -8.93 26.16
C ASP A 39 6.95 -8.56 27.58
N ALA A 40 7.89 -8.26 28.46
CA ALA A 40 7.59 -7.81 29.83
C ALA A 40 6.82 -6.48 29.85
N GLY A 41 7.16 -5.53 28.95
CA GLY A 41 6.43 -4.28 28.79
C GLY A 41 4.98 -4.50 28.30
N LEU A 42 4.78 -5.41 27.34
CA LEU A 42 3.43 -5.77 26.89
C LEU A 42 2.59 -6.40 28.01
N ASP A 43 3.19 -7.27 28.83
CA ASP A 43 2.51 -7.87 29.99
C ASP A 43 2.15 -6.81 31.04
N GLN A 44 3.01 -5.81 31.28
CA GLN A 44 2.70 -4.68 32.18
C GLN A 44 1.52 -3.84 31.65
N ILE A 45 1.43 -3.59 30.35
CA ILE A 45 0.25 -2.92 29.76
C ILE A 45 -1.01 -3.76 30.00
N LEU A 46 -0.96 -5.07 29.78
CA LEU A 46 -2.14 -5.95 30.01
C LEU A 46 -2.56 -5.95 31.48
N GLU A 47 -1.62 -5.98 32.41
CA GLU A 47 -1.88 -5.88 33.83
C GLU A 47 -2.52 -4.55 34.20
N PHE A 48 -1.95 -3.44 33.73
CA PHE A 48 -2.51 -2.10 33.89
C PHE A 48 -3.96 -2.00 33.36
N LEU A 49 -4.22 -2.52 32.16
CA LEU A 49 -5.55 -2.52 31.55
C LEU A 49 -6.53 -3.43 32.29
N SER A 50 -6.06 -4.50 32.92
CA SER A 50 -6.92 -5.36 33.73
C SER A 50 -7.51 -4.61 34.94
N GLN A 51 -6.78 -3.65 35.46
CA GLN A 51 -7.21 -2.78 36.56
C GLN A 51 -7.91 -1.50 36.06
N ASN A 52 -7.61 -1.06 34.83
CA ASN A 52 -8.08 0.21 34.26
C ASN A 52 -8.61 0.01 32.82
N PRO A 53 -9.63 -0.83 32.57
CA PRO A 53 -10.03 -1.22 31.23
C PRO A 53 -10.52 -0.04 30.37
N HIS A 54 -11.07 1.01 30.99
CA HIS A 54 -11.54 2.22 30.31
C HIS A 54 -10.42 3.05 29.70
N ARG A 55 -9.18 2.83 30.13
CA ARG A 55 -8.00 3.60 29.65
C ARG A 55 -7.39 3.05 28.37
N VAL A 56 -7.90 1.97 27.79
CA VAL A 56 -7.36 1.37 26.55
C VAL A 56 -7.34 2.34 25.37
N ASN A 57 -8.19 3.36 25.41
CA ASN A 57 -8.33 4.39 24.36
C ASN A 57 -7.66 5.72 24.71
N ASP A 58 -6.99 5.82 25.86
CA ASP A 58 -6.25 7.03 26.20
C ASP A 58 -5.14 7.26 25.17
N GLU A 59 -4.97 8.52 24.80
CA GLU A 59 -3.97 8.98 23.86
C GLU A 59 -2.68 9.33 24.60
N TYR A 60 -1.55 8.91 24.06
CA TYR A 60 -0.24 9.10 24.64
C TYR A 60 0.72 9.72 23.62
N GLY A 61 1.55 10.65 24.10
CA GLY A 61 2.57 11.29 23.28
C GLY A 61 2.00 12.28 22.26
N GLU A 62 2.89 12.77 21.39
CA GLU A 62 2.56 13.76 20.35
C GLU A 62 1.88 13.16 19.10
N PHE A 63 1.80 11.84 19.00
CA PHE A 63 1.39 11.10 17.79
C PHE A 63 0.09 10.32 17.96
N ASP A 64 -0.73 10.64 18.97
CA ASP A 64 -2.00 9.95 19.24
C ASP A 64 -1.83 8.43 19.43
N ASP A 65 -0.67 7.99 19.94
CA ASP A 65 -0.44 6.59 20.29
C ASP A 65 -1.42 6.13 21.36
N ARG A 66 -1.80 4.87 21.32
CA ARG A 66 -2.70 4.26 22.29
C ARG A 66 -2.07 3.02 22.90
N LEU A 67 -2.57 2.59 24.06
CA LEU A 67 -2.07 1.39 24.73
C LEU A 67 -2.16 0.11 23.88
N PHE A 68 -2.94 0.14 22.82
CA PHE A 68 -3.02 -0.93 21.82
C PHE A 68 -1.84 -0.93 20.83
N SER A 69 -1.30 0.24 20.48
CA SER A 69 -0.28 0.38 19.41
C SER A 69 0.92 -0.55 19.58
N PRO A 70 1.53 -0.72 20.78
CA PRO A 70 2.68 -1.60 20.96
C PRO A 70 2.43 -3.07 20.63
N PHE A 71 1.18 -3.54 20.68
CA PHE A 71 0.87 -4.94 20.39
C PHE A 71 0.95 -5.27 18.90
N ILE A 72 0.75 -4.28 18.04
CA ILE A 72 0.82 -4.43 16.59
C ILE A 72 2.04 -3.76 15.98
N TYR A 73 2.73 -2.91 16.74
CA TYR A 73 3.87 -2.13 16.26
C TYR A 73 4.93 -1.99 17.36
N ASN A 74 5.97 -2.78 17.29
CA ASN A 74 7.11 -2.71 18.19
C ASN A 74 8.39 -3.23 17.52
N LEU A 75 9.53 -2.99 18.12
CA LEU A 75 10.82 -3.34 17.55
C LEU A 75 11.03 -4.86 17.41
N LYS A 76 10.39 -5.68 18.26
CA LYS A 76 10.43 -7.14 18.14
C LYS A 76 9.76 -7.58 16.84
N ILE A 77 8.55 -7.09 16.54
CA ILE A 77 7.84 -7.37 15.29
C ILE A 77 8.65 -6.87 14.10
N ILE A 78 9.22 -5.66 14.19
CA ILE A 78 10.07 -5.10 13.11
C ILE A 78 11.28 -6.00 12.83
N LYS A 79 11.90 -6.57 13.87
CA LYS A 79 13.09 -7.42 13.75
C LYS A 79 12.76 -8.86 13.31
N THR A 80 11.70 -9.46 13.87
CA THR A 80 11.39 -10.90 13.68
C THR A 80 10.35 -11.15 12.63
N GLY A 81 9.42 -10.21 12.43
CA GLY A 81 8.23 -10.39 11.60
C GLY A 81 7.12 -11.21 12.26
N GLU A 82 7.23 -11.51 13.55
CA GLU A 82 6.30 -12.38 14.28
C GLU A 82 5.31 -11.56 15.13
N PHE A 83 4.00 -11.83 14.96
CA PHE A 83 2.95 -11.23 15.79
C PHE A 83 2.63 -12.12 16.99
N ASP A 84 2.46 -11.50 18.15
CA ASP A 84 2.02 -12.20 19.37
C ASP A 84 0.49 -12.19 19.47
N PHE A 85 -0.13 -13.14 18.77
CA PHE A 85 -1.60 -13.24 18.72
C PHE A 85 -2.23 -13.43 20.10
N GLU A 86 -1.58 -14.13 21.02
CA GLU A 86 -2.11 -14.34 22.36
C GLU A 86 -2.29 -13.01 23.11
N ARG A 87 -1.25 -12.16 23.08
CA ARG A 87 -1.32 -10.84 23.71
C ARG A 87 -2.25 -9.89 22.97
N ILE A 88 -2.27 -9.95 21.63
CA ILE A 88 -3.19 -9.15 20.82
C ILE A 88 -4.64 -9.51 21.15
N GLU A 89 -5.00 -10.78 21.21
CA GLU A 89 -6.34 -11.22 21.58
C GLU A 89 -6.71 -10.80 23.01
N LYS A 90 -5.76 -10.79 23.95
CA LYS A 90 -5.97 -10.29 25.31
C LYS A 90 -6.30 -8.80 25.34
N VAL A 91 -5.51 -7.97 24.66
CA VAL A 91 -5.74 -6.51 24.65
C VAL A 91 -7.02 -6.15 23.92
N LEU A 92 -7.42 -6.88 22.87
CA LEU A 92 -8.69 -6.66 22.15
C LEU A 92 -9.93 -6.89 23.05
N LYS A 93 -9.84 -7.67 24.11
CA LYS A 93 -10.94 -7.84 25.09
C LYS A 93 -11.30 -6.53 25.80
N PHE A 94 -10.38 -5.59 25.90
CA PHE A 94 -10.63 -4.25 26.46
C PHE A 94 -11.32 -3.31 25.47
N LYS A 95 -11.60 -3.77 24.22
CA LYS A 95 -12.31 -3.03 23.18
C LYS A 95 -11.61 -1.72 22.78
N PRO A 96 -10.34 -1.77 22.37
CA PRO A 96 -9.66 -0.58 21.87
C PRO A 96 -10.39 -0.04 20.63
N SER A 97 -10.41 1.27 20.45
CA SER A 97 -10.79 1.86 19.16
C SER A 97 -9.72 1.54 18.12
N LEU A 98 -10.11 0.91 17.01
CA LEU A 98 -9.17 0.47 15.97
C LEU A 98 -9.16 1.39 14.74
N ASN A 99 -9.90 2.51 14.81
CA ASN A 99 -10.05 3.46 13.70
C ASN A 99 -9.36 4.80 13.97
N TYR A 100 -8.43 4.82 14.93
CA TYR A 100 -7.55 5.96 15.15
C TYR A 100 -6.38 5.94 14.17
N LYS A 101 -5.77 7.10 13.97
CA LYS A 101 -4.51 7.20 13.24
C LYS A 101 -3.42 7.57 14.23
N PHE A 102 -2.41 6.72 14.35
CA PHE A 102 -1.15 7.14 14.97
C PHE A 102 -0.19 7.54 13.84
N MET A 103 0.38 8.73 13.94
CA MET A 103 1.08 9.37 12.84
C MET A 103 0.15 9.45 11.61
N ILE A 104 0.37 8.62 10.58
CA ILE A 104 -0.42 8.59 9.34
C ILE A 104 -1.12 7.24 9.12
N PHE A 105 -0.92 6.27 10.01
CA PHE A 105 -1.37 4.89 9.85
C PHE A 105 -2.55 4.56 10.77
N THR A 106 -3.52 3.84 10.24
CA THR A 106 -4.45 3.07 11.07
C THR A 106 -3.76 1.80 11.57
N PRO A 107 -4.31 1.10 12.58
CA PRO A 107 -3.79 -0.22 12.98
C PRO A 107 -3.61 -1.21 11.82
N ILE A 108 -4.53 -1.27 10.86
CA ILE A 108 -4.38 -2.14 9.67
C ILE A 108 -3.27 -1.64 8.75
N ASP A 109 -3.18 -0.33 8.49
CA ASP A 109 -2.08 0.24 7.70
C ASP A 109 -0.72 -0.10 8.32
N ALA A 110 -0.62 -0.06 9.66
CA ALA A 110 0.59 -0.40 10.38
C ALA A 110 1.00 -1.87 10.14
N VAL A 111 0.05 -2.81 10.20
CA VAL A 111 0.32 -4.23 9.91
C VAL A 111 0.90 -4.41 8.51
N ILE A 112 0.36 -3.68 7.52
CA ILE A 112 0.85 -3.75 6.14
C ILE A 112 2.22 -3.06 6.03
N ALA A 113 2.37 -1.87 6.61
CA ALA A 113 3.60 -1.08 6.51
C ALA A 113 4.80 -1.76 7.19
N LEU A 114 4.59 -2.44 8.32
CA LEU A 114 5.62 -3.22 9.04
C LEU A 114 6.24 -4.33 8.19
N GLY A 115 5.47 -4.87 7.26
CA GLY A 115 5.96 -5.89 6.34
C GLY A 115 6.98 -5.40 5.33
N ILE A 116 7.15 -4.08 5.16
CA ILE A 116 8.03 -3.51 4.15
C ILE A 116 9.46 -3.46 4.68
N ASN A 117 10.36 -4.25 4.08
CA ASN A 117 11.79 -4.17 4.39
C ASN A 117 12.43 -2.89 3.76
N PRO A 118 13.71 -2.57 4.11
CA PRO A 118 14.42 -1.44 3.52
C PRO A 118 14.52 -1.46 1.99
N ASP A 119 14.43 -2.65 1.38
CA ASP A 119 14.43 -2.83 -0.07
C ASP A 119 13.06 -2.55 -0.70
N GLY A 120 12.05 -2.27 0.14
CA GLY A 120 10.68 -1.98 -0.26
C GLY A 120 9.86 -3.21 -0.62
N LYS A 121 10.34 -4.40 -0.27
CA LYS A 121 9.61 -5.67 -0.44
C LYS A 121 8.92 -6.08 0.85
N TYR A 122 7.79 -6.74 0.72
CA TYR A 122 7.09 -7.30 1.86
C TYR A 122 7.80 -8.56 2.36
N LYS A 123 8.20 -8.58 3.64
CA LYS A 123 8.97 -9.67 4.24
C LYS A 123 8.19 -10.51 5.26
N LEU A 124 7.10 -9.95 5.82
CA LEU A 124 6.28 -10.70 6.75
C LEU A 124 5.54 -11.82 6.02
N ASP A 125 5.22 -12.89 6.73
CA ASP A 125 4.29 -13.87 6.19
C ASP A 125 2.93 -13.21 5.95
N GLN A 126 2.54 -13.12 4.68
CA GLN A 126 1.28 -12.48 4.30
C GLN A 126 0.06 -13.19 4.92
N LYS A 127 0.14 -14.49 5.20
CA LYS A 127 -0.94 -15.25 5.85
C LYS A 127 -1.11 -14.81 7.31
N GLU A 128 -0.01 -14.64 8.03
CA GLU A 128 -0.04 -14.13 9.40
C GLU A 128 -0.56 -12.69 9.45
N ALA A 129 -0.12 -11.84 8.52
CA ALA A 129 -0.64 -10.47 8.40
C ALA A 129 -2.14 -10.45 8.06
N ILE A 130 -2.61 -11.31 7.16
CA ILE A 130 -4.03 -11.48 6.83
C ILE A 130 -4.82 -11.93 8.06
N ARG A 131 -4.31 -12.91 8.81
CA ARG A 131 -4.93 -13.36 10.05
C ARG A 131 -5.10 -12.23 11.06
N LEU A 132 -4.06 -11.38 11.19
CA LEU A 132 -4.16 -10.22 12.07
C LEU A 132 -5.15 -9.17 11.55
N ILE A 133 -5.15 -8.90 10.26
CA ILE A 133 -6.14 -8.01 9.63
C ILE A 133 -7.56 -8.51 9.89
N ASP A 134 -7.82 -9.81 9.69
CA ASP A 134 -9.14 -10.41 9.98
C ASP A 134 -9.53 -10.26 11.46
N LEU A 135 -8.59 -10.45 12.36
CA LEU A 135 -8.81 -10.27 13.79
C LEU A 135 -9.16 -8.81 14.13
N LEU A 136 -8.44 -7.84 13.56
CA LEU A 136 -8.72 -6.41 13.74
C LEU A 136 -10.11 -6.03 13.17
N VAL A 137 -10.44 -6.51 11.96
CA VAL A 137 -11.74 -6.27 11.31
C VAL A 137 -12.88 -6.87 12.16
N ALA A 138 -12.71 -8.09 12.66
CA ALA A 138 -13.70 -8.73 13.54
C ALA A 138 -13.93 -7.94 14.85
N ASN A 139 -12.96 -7.11 15.26
CA ASN A 139 -13.04 -6.22 16.42
C ASN A 139 -13.37 -4.76 16.06
N GLY A 140 -13.80 -4.49 14.82
CA GLY A 140 -14.35 -3.19 14.40
C GLY A 140 -13.37 -2.25 13.69
N ALA A 141 -12.21 -2.74 13.23
CA ALA A 141 -11.36 -1.97 12.37
C ALA A 141 -12.00 -1.76 10.98
N ASP A 142 -11.92 -0.53 10.48
CA ASP A 142 -12.47 -0.14 9.18
C ASP A 142 -11.50 -0.48 8.04
N ILE A 143 -11.99 -1.18 7.04
CA ILE A 143 -11.27 -1.48 5.79
C ILE A 143 -11.68 -0.58 4.62
N GLY A 144 -12.58 0.37 4.86
CA GLY A 144 -13.10 1.28 3.83
C GLY A 144 -12.09 2.34 3.38
N SER A 145 -10.95 2.48 4.05
CA SER A 145 -9.91 3.43 3.65
C SER A 145 -9.28 3.04 2.31
N PRO A 146 -9.32 3.94 1.30
CA PRO A 146 -8.67 3.68 0.01
C PRO A 146 -7.14 3.59 0.13
N GLU A 147 -6.57 4.11 1.21
CA GLU A 147 -5.12 4.07 1.48
C GLU A 147 -4.64 2.63 1.72
N LEU A 148 -5.48 1.74 2.29
CA LEU A 148 -5.11 0.35 2.55
C LEU A 148 -4.67 -0.40 1.30
N LEU A 149 -5.46 -0.32 0.23
CA LEU A 149 -5.11 -0.97 -1.04
C LEU A 149 -3.85 -0.37 -1.67
N ARG A 150 -3.68 0.94 -1.56
CA ARG A 150 -2.46 1.62 -2.01
C ARG A 150 -1.25 1.16 -1.21
N THR A 151 -1.37 1.06 0.11
CA THR A 151 -0.29 0.60 1.00
C THR A 151 0.11 -0.83 0.66
N ALA A 152 -0.86 -1.74 0.50
CA ALA A 152 -0.60 -3.13 0.11
C ALA A 152 0.04 -3.25 -1.29
N CYS A 153 -0.40 -2.44 -2.26
CA CYS A 153 0.19 -2.39 -3.60
C CYS A 153 1.63 -1.83 -3.58
N ASN A 154 1.91 -0.79 -2.80
CA ASN A 154 3.25 -0.21 -2.65
C ASN A 154 4.21 -1.17 -1.91
N ALA A 155 3.67 -1.94 -0.97
CA ALA A 155 4.40 -2.96 -0.23
C ALA A 155 4.69 -4.23 -1.05
N GLU A 156 4.14 -4.34 -2.26
CA GLU A 156 4.17 -5.56 -3.08
C GLU A 156 3.52 -6.77 -2.39
N ALA A 157 2.56 -6.53 -1.50
CA ALA A 157 1.83 -7.53 -0.73
C ALA A 157 0.55 -7.96 -1.46
N PHE A 158 0.68 -8.75 -2.52
CA PHE A 158 -0.43 -9.11 -3.40
C PHE A 158 -1.53 -9.92 -2.70
N GLU A 159 -1.18 -10.86 -1.84
CA GLU A 159 -2.18 -11.67 -1.12
C GLU A 159 -3.01 -10.82 -0.17
N ILE A 160 -2.37 -9.87 0.53
CA ILE A 160 -3.07 -8.90 1.38
C ILE A 160 -3.98 -8.00 0.54
N PHE A 161 -3.49 -7.50 -0.61
CA PHE A 161 -4.28 -6.67 -1.51
C PHE A 161 -5.54 -7.38 -1.99
N SER A 162 -5.40 -8.62 -2.46
CA SER A 162 -6.52 -9.46 -2.91
C SER A 162 -7.50 -9.77 -1.76
N HIS A 163 -6.97 -10.05 -0.57
CA HIS A 163 -7.77 -10.30 0.61
C HIS A 163 -8.60 -9.07 1.02
N LEU A 164 -8.00 -7.89 1.07
CA LEU A 164 -8.70 -6.64 1.37
C LEU A 164 -9.84 -6.37 0.38
N LEU A 165 -9.62 -6.60 -0.93
CA LEU A 165 -10.68 -6.49 -1.93
C LEU A 165 -11.82 -7.48 -1.66
N SER A 166 -11.51 -8.74 -1.32
CA SER A 166 -12.51 -9.76 -1.00
C SER A 166 -13.35 -9.42 0.23
N LYS A 167 -12.82 -8.62 1.15
CA LYS A 167 -13.52 -8.09 2.34
C LYS A 167 -14.28 -6.80 2.07
N GLY A 168 -14.25 -6.26 0.87
CA GLY A 168 -15.01 -5.07 0.48
C GLY A 168 -14.22 -3.75 0.52
N ALA A 169 -12.91 -3.79 0.67
CA ALA A 169 -12.09 -2.60 0.47
C ALA A 169 -12.30 -2.04 -0.95
N ARG A 170 -12.40 -0.72 -1.06
CA ARG A 170 -12.75 -0.08 -2.33
C ARG A 170 -11.52 0.54 -2.97
N GLY A 171 -11.17 0.07 -4.17
CA GLY A 171 -10.16 0.69 -4.99
C GLY A 171 -10.61 2.02 -5.57
N ASP A 172 -9.71 2.97 -5.59
CA ASP A 172 -9.92 4.31 -6.12
C ASP A 172 -8.77 4.74 -7.03
N LYS A 173 -8.71 6.06 -7.29
CA LYS A 173 -7.62 6.70 -8.04
C LYS A 173 -6.23 6.39 -7.45
N GLU A 174 -6.08 6.34 -6.13
CA GLU A 174 -4.79 6.12 -5.48
C GLU A 174 -4.28 4.69 -5.71
N THR A 175 -5.18 3.71 -5.78
CA THR A 175 -4.84 2.34 -6.18
C THR A 175 -4.35 2.28 -7.63
N MET A 176 -5.02 2.99 -8.54
CA MET A 176 -4.59 3.11 -9.95
C MET A 176 -3.22 3.80 -10.06
N LEU A 177 -3.00 4.85 -9.25
CA LEU A 177 -1.73 5.56 -9.17
C LEU A 177 -0.60 4.68 -8.64
N CYS A 178 -0.87 3.74 -7.74
CA CYS A 178 0.15 2.79 -7.26
C CYS A 178 0.70 1.96 -8.42
N VAL A 179 -0.19 1.38 -9.25
CA VAL A 179 0.25 0.56 -10.39
C VAL A 179 1.02 1.40 -11.40
N ALA A 180 0.45 2.52 -11.85
CA ALA A 180 1.07 3.39 -12.84
C ALA A 180 2.34 4.08 -12.31
N GLY A 181 2.31 4.57 -11.08
CA GLY A 181 3.44 5.21 -10.41
C GLY A 181 4.58 4.23 -10.13
N GLY A 182 4.27 3.01 -9.73
CA GLY A 182 5.25 1.94 -9.56
C GLY A 182 6.02 1.65 -10.85
N ILE A 183 5.32 1.61 -11.98
CA ILE A 183 5.95 1.45 -13.30
C ILE A 183 6.89 2.63 -13.61
N ALA A 184 6.44 3.85 -13.40
CA ALA A 184 7.26 5.05 -13.65
C ALA A 184 8.50 5.12 -12.75
N ILE A 185 8.35 4.79 -11.46
CA ILE A 185 9.46 4.75 -10.48
C ILE A 185 10.47 3.66 -10.87
N PHE A 186 10.01 2.46 -11.21
CA PHE A 186 10.88 1.36 -11.63
C PHE A 186 11.70 1.74 -12.85
N MET A 187 11.10 2.38 -13.85
CA MET A 187 11.81 2.86 -15.03
C MET A 187 12.91 3.84 -14.65
N GLY A 188 12.62 4.84 -13.83
CA GLY A 188 13.61 5.83 -13.38
C GLY A 188 14.77 5.21 -12.59
N GLN A 189 14.48 4.23 -11.72
CA GLN A 189 15.50 3.51 -10.94
C GLN A 189 16.42 2.64 -11.78
N ASN A 190 15.98 2.25 -12.97
CA ASN A 190 16.73 1.40 -13.90
C ASN A 190 17.30 2.17 -15.10
N GLY A 191 17.47 3.49 -14.96
CA GLY A 191 18.19 4.33 -15.94
C GLY A 191 17.36 4.78 -17.14
N ALA A 192 16.05 4.52 -17.15
CA ALA A 192 15.19 5.16 -18.15
C ALA A 192 15.03 6.66 -17.84
N PRO A 193 14.92 7.52 -18.86
CA PRO A 193 14.63 8.93 -18.66
C PRO A 193 13.29 9.11 -17.90
N PRO A 194 13.16 10.16 -17.05
CA PRO A 194 11.90 10.45 -16.38
C PRO A 194 10.77 10.69 -17.39
N ILE A 195 9.71 9.92 -17.28
CA ILE A 195 8.55 10.00 -18.21
C ILE A 195 7.96 11.42 -18.27
N ALA A 196 7.94 12.11 -17.13
CA ALA A 196 7.40 13.46 -17.05
C ALA A 196 8.17 14.49 -17.88
N ASN A 197 9.49 14.31 -18.02
CA ASN A 197 10.38 15.29 -18.63
C ASN A 197 10.68 15.00 -20.11
N ALA A 198 10.57 13.76 -20.54
CA ALA A 198 10.95 13.36 -21.88
C ALA A 198 10.04 12.24 -22.43
N PRO A 199 8.72 12.47 -22.57
CA PRO A 199 7.78 11.41 -22.94
C PRO A 199 8.00 10.87 -24.35
N LEU A 200 8.76 11.59 -25.20
CA LEU A 200 9.10 11.18 -26.58
C LEU A 200 10.51 10.58 -26.69
N ASP A 201 11.26 10.45 -25.61
CA ASP A 201 12.60 9.86 -25.66
C ASP A 201 12.54 8.38 -26.09
N PRO A 202 13.20 8.01 -27.22
CA PRO A 202 13.19 6.63 -27.71
C PRO A 202 13.71 5.62 -26.67
N LYS A 203 14.57 6.04 -25.74
CA LYS A 203 15.10 5.18 -24.67
C LYS A 203 14.01 4.67 -23.73
N ILE A 204 12.94 5.44 -23.52
CA ILE A 204 11.79 5.01 -22.73
C ILE A 204 11.16 3.77 -23.37
N ARG A 205 10.87 3.81 -24.66
CA ARG A 205 10.27 2.69 -25.39
C ARG A 205 11.23 1.51 -25.54
N GLN A 206 12.51 1.78 -25.71
CA GLN A 206 13.52 0.73 -25.74
C GLN A 206 13.59 0.00 -24.39
N PHE A 207 13.57 0.74 -23.29
CA PHE A 207 13.55 0.16 -21.96
C PHE A 207 12.27 -0.65 -21.72
N ALA A 208 11.10 -0.17 -22.15
CA ALA A 208 9.82 -0.87 -22.03
C ALA A 208 9.78 -2.23 -22.76
N LYS A 209 10.71 -2.48 -23.69
CA LYS A 209 10.84 -3.76 -24.40
C LYS A 209 11.81 -4.74 -23.72
N THR A 210 12.47 -4.35 -22.63
CA THR A 210 13.38 -5.25 -21.91
C THR A 210 12.63 -6.32 -21.12
N ALA A 211 13.24 -7.52 -21.00
CA ALA A 211 12.68 -8.60 -20.20
C ALA A 211 12.44 -8.17 -18.74
N LYS A 212 13.37 -7.40 -18.17
CA LYS A 212 13.28 -6.86 -16.81
C LYS A 212 12.04 -5.97 -16.60
N PHE A 213 11.74 -5.11 -17.58
CA PHE A 213 10.54 -4.28 -17.54
C PHE A 213 9.28 -5.13 -17.69
N THR A 214 9.29 -6.09 -18.62
CA THR A 214 8.13 -6.95 -18.88
C THR A 214 7.76 -7.78 -17.64
N GLU A 215 8.73 -8.30 -16.92
CA GLU A 215 8.52 -9.03 -15.67
C GLU A 215 7.89 -8.13 -14.59
N PHE A 216 8.52 -6.98 -14.32
CA PHE A 216 8.00 -6.00 -13.36
C PHE A 216 6.59 -5.51 -13.74
N TYR A 217 6.40 -5.18 -15.00
CA TYR A 217 5.11 -4.72 -15.52
C TYR A 217 4.01 -5.77 -15.30
N ARG A 218 4.28 -7.04 -15.62
CA ARG A 218 3.33 -8.13 -15.41
C ARG A 218 2.94 -8.27 -13.95
N ASP A 219 3.91 -8.17 -13.05
CA ASP A 219 3.64 -8.23 -11.62
C ASP A 219 2.74 -7.07 -11.15
N LYS A 220 3.02 -5.84 -11.60
CA LYS A 220 2.16 -4.69 -11.27
C LYS A 220 0.76 -4.78 -11.88
N MET A 221 0.63 -5.33 -13.09
CA MET A 221 -0.67 -5.50 -13.73
C MET A 221 -1.59 -6.49 -12.98
N ARG A 222 -1.04 -7.46 -12.24
CA ARG A 222 -1.83 -8.37 -11.41
C ARG A 222 -2.73 -7.62 -10.41
N TYR A 223 -2.23 -6.54 -9.82
CA TYR A 223 -3.01 -5.71 -8.89
C TYR A 223 -4.20 -5.05 -9.59
N LEU A 224 -4.00 -4.58 -10.81
CA LEU A 224 -5.08 -4.00 -11.57
C LEU A 224 -6.10 -5.04 -12.04
N GLU A 225 -5.65 -6.20 -12.51
CA GLU A 225 -6.51 -7.31 -12.88
C GLU A 225 -7.34 -7.80 -11.68
N GLU A 226 -6.74 -7.87 -10.50
CA GLU A 226 -7.43 -8.24 -9.27
C GLU A 226 -8.48 -7.20 -8.88
N LEU A 227 -8.13 -5.92 -8.93
CA LEU A 227 -9.06 -4.81 -8.66
C LEU A 227 -10.28 -4.86 -9.58
N LEU A 228 -10.07 -5.17 -10.87
CA LEU A 228 -11.15 -5.18 -11.87
C LEU A 228 -12.15 -6.33 -11.70
N LYS A 229 -11.85 -7.35 -10.90
CA LYS A 229 -12.85 -8.37 -10.51
C LYS A 229 -13.94 -7.79 -9.61
N PHE A 230 -13.63 -6.73 -8.87
CA PHE A 230 -14.53 -6.09 -7.90
C PHE A 230 -15.06 -4.74 -8.37
N LYS A 231 -14.32 -4.04 -9.23
CA LYS A 231 -14.70 -2.73 -9.75
C LYS A 231 -14.31 -2.61 -11.22
N PRO A 232 -15.26 -2.76 -12.17
CA PRO A 232 -14.97 -2.65 -13.60
C PRO A 232 -14.48 -1.25 -13.98
N LEU A 233 -13.68 -1.14 -15.05
CA LEU A 233 -13.13 0.15 -15.50
C LEU A 233 -14.21 1.22 -15.74
N SER A 234 -15.41 0.82 -16.13
CA SER A 234 -16.54 1.73 -16.37
C SER A 234 -17.06 2.46 -15.11
N GLU A 235 -16.65 2.03 -13.93
CA GLU A 235 -16.95 2.71 -12.67
C GLU A 235 -15.89 3.73 -12.26
N PHE A 236 -14.75 3.77 -12.97
CA PHE A 236 -13.73 4.79 -12.77
C PHE A 236 -14.02 6.02 -13.62
N LYS A 237 -13.75 7.20 -13.05
CA LYS A 237 -13.86 8.45 -13.81
C LYS A 237 -12.75 8.54 -14.86
N ALA A 238 -13.01 9.17 -15.99
CA ALA A 238 -12.02 9.34 -17.06
C ALA A 238 -10.70 9.95 -16.58
N LYS A 239 -10.75 10.89 -15.60
CA LYS A 239 -9.57 11.50 -14.97
C LYS A 239 -8.73 10.49 -14.15
N GLU A 240 -9.37 9.48 -13.58
CA GLU A 240 -8.69 8.42 -12.83
C GLU A 240 -7.96 7.45 -13.76
N LEU A 241 -8.50 7.23 -14.95
CA LEU A 241 -7.90 6.39 -15.99
C LEU A 241 -6.86 7.13 -16.85
N GLU A 242 -6.80 8.46 -16.76
CA GLU A 242 -5.96 9.28 -17.63
C GLU A 242 -4.49 8.92 -17.53
N ILE A 243 -3.98 8.70 -16.31
CA ILE A 243 -2.58 8.34 -16.11
C ILE A 243 -2.25 7.02 -16.80
N PHE A 244 -3.18 6.08 -16.79
CA PHE A 244 -2.98 4.76 -17.37
C PHE A 244 -3.02 4.80 -18.90
N THR A 245 -3.97 5.53 -19.47
CA THR A 245 -4.08 5.74 -20.92
C THR A 245 -2.88 6.51 -21.47
N LYS A 246 -2.41 7.51 -20.72
CA LYS A 246 -1.21 8.28 -21.06
C LYS A 246 0.05 7.42 -21.03
N LEU A 247 0.21 6.61 -19.97
CA LEU A 247 1.36 5.72 -19.83
C LEU A 247 1.40 4.67 -20.93
N ALA A 248 0.26 4.05 -21.27
CA ALA A 248 0.15 3.11 -22.37
C ALA A 248 0.65 3.70 -23.70
N ALA A 249 0.29 4.95 -23.98
CA ALA A 249 0.70 5.64 -25.18
C ALA A 249 2.16 6.07 -25.18
N ILE A 250 2.70 6.54 -24.03
CA ILE A 250 4.13 6.91 -23.91
C ILE A 250 5.03 5.71 -24.14
N LEU A 251 4.70 4.58 -23.52
CA LEU A 251 5.46 3.35 -23.64
C LEU A 251 5.26 2.66 -24.99
N ASP A 252 4.22 3.04 -25.74
CA ASP A 252 3.73 2.33 -26.93
C ASP A 252 3.54 0.83 -26.63
N SER A 253 2.96 0.56 -25.47
CA SER A 253 2.84 -0.79 -24.91
C SER A 253 1.62 -1.49 -25.46
N GLU A 254 1.85 -2.47 -26.32
CA GLU A 254 0.81 -3.35 -26.87
C GLU A 254 -0.01 -4.02 -25.76
N ASP A 255 0.65 -4.51 -24.70
CA ASP A 255 0.00 -5.21 -23.59
C ASP A 255 -0.93 -4.28 -22.79
N MET A 256 -0.50 -3.05 -22.52
CA MET A 256 -1.35 -2.06 -21.83
C MET A 256 -2.57 -1.67 -22.67
N VAL A 257 -2.36 -1.46 -23.95
CA VAL A 257 -3.47 -1.11 -24.86
C VAL A 257 -4.43 -2.29 -24.99
N LYS A 258 -3.96 -3.49 -25.21
CA LYS A 258 -4.79 -4.70 -25.23
C LYS A 258 -5.57 -4.88 -23.93
N PHE A 259 -4.95 -4.64 -22.78
CA PHE A 259 -5.62 -4.68 -21.49
C PHE A 259 -6.78 -3.66 -21.43
N LEU A 260 -6.54 -2.40 -21.80
CA LEU A 260 -7.58 -1.37 -21.84
C LEU A 260 -8.73 -1.74 -22.80
N LEU A 261 -8.40 -2.22 -23.99
CA LEU A 261 -9.39 -2.62 -25.00
C LEU A 261 -10.20 -3.85 -24.58
N LYS A 262 -9.55 -4.86 -23.96
CA LYS A 262 -10.21 -6.02 -23.38
C LYS A 262 -11.22 -5.63 -22.30
N ASN A 263 -10.92 -4.59 -21.52
CA ASN A 263 -11.81 -4.03 -20.51
C ASN A 263 -12.74 -2.94 -21.05
N SER A 264 -13.05 -3.01 -22.35
CA SER A 264 -14.07 -2.22 -23.03
C SER A 264 -13.85 -0.71 -23.06
N VAL A 265 -12.62 -0.21 -22.92
CA VAL A 265 -12.34 1.24 -22.89
C VAL A 265 -12.84 1.97 -24.13
N CYS A 266 -12.86 1.31 -25.30
CA CYS A 266 -13.39 1.90 -26.54
C CYS A 266 -14.77 1.34 -26.99
N LYS A 267 -15.42 0.52 -26.17
CA LYS A 267 -16.73 -0.07 -26.48
C LYS A 267 -17.82 0.40 -25.51
N ASP A 268 -17.48 0.67 -24.27
CA ASP A 268 -18.42 1.16 -23.26
C ASP A 268 -18.55 2.70 -23.38
N GLU A 269 -19.77 3.19 -23.57
CA GLU A 269 -20.06 4.63 -23.71
C GLU A 269 -19.58 5.44 -22.49
N ARG A 270 -19.62 4.85 -21.30
CA ARG A 270 -19.13 5.48 -20.07
C ARG A 270 -17.60 5.71 -20.08
N LEU A 271 -16.88 4.96 -20.90
CA LEU A 271 -15.43 5.04 -21.08
C LEU A 271 -15.01 5.81 -22.35
N ARG A 272 -15.95 6.41 -23.06
CA ARG A 272 -15.71 7.14 -24.31
C ARG A 272 -14.59 8.17 -24.18
N THR A 273 -14.64 9.00 -23.14
CA THR A 273 -13.58 10.00 -22.88
C THR A 273 -12.20 9.35 -22.64
N SER A 274 -12.15 8.19 -22.01
CA SER A 274 -10.89 7.46 -21.81
C SER A 274 -10.35 6.90 -23.13
N CYS A 275 -11.22 6.43 -24.03
CA CYS A 275 -10.84 6.01 -25.38
C CYS A 275 -10.30 7.19 -26.22
N GLU A 276 -10.98 8.33 -26.16
CA GLU A 276 -10.55 9.55 -26.83
C GLU A 276 -9.18 10.03 -26.31
N ASN A 277 -8.97 9.99 -25.00
CA ASN A 277 -7.70 10.30 -24.37
C ASN A 277 -6.60 9.33 -24.81
N LEU A 278 -6.85 8.03 -24.83
CA LEU A 278 -5.89 7.03 -25.29
C LEU A 278 -5.48 7.31 -26.74
N LYS A 279 -6.44 7.56 -27.62
CA LYS A 279 -6.20 7.90 -29.03
C LYS A 279 -5.43 9.21 -29.20
N LYS A 280 -5.82 10.24 -28.44
CA LYS A 280 -5.14 11.55 -28.42
C LYS A 280 -3.69 11.39 -28.02
N TYR A 281 -3.41 10.70 -26.91
CA TYR A 281 -2.04 10.50 -26.44
C TYR A 281 -1.22 9.62 -27.39
N ALA A 282 -1.83 8.56 -27.92
CA ALA A 282 -1.15 7.72 -28.93
C ALA A 282 -0.76 8.51 -30.16
N THR A 283 -1.60 9.43 -30.64
CA THR A 283 -1.28 10.34 -31.75
C THR A 283 -0.19 11.34 -31.35
N GLN A 284 -0.35 12.00 -30.20
CA GLN A 284 0.57 13.00 -29.69
C GLN A 284 2.01 12.44 -29.51
N PHE A 285 2.12 11.22 -29.03
CA PHE A 285 3.40 10.58 -28.76
C PHE A 285 3.89 9.70 -29.90
N GLY A 286 3.17 9.65 -31.04
CA GLY A 286 3.55 8.83 -32.20
C GLY A 286 3.63 7.34 -31.86
N ALA A 287 2.69 6.83 -31.04
CA ALA A 287 2.61 5.45 -30.59
C ALA A 287 1.96 4.58 -31.68
N LYS A 288 2.78 4.01 -32.56
CA LYS A 288 2.32 3.31 -33.77
C LYS A 288 1.57 2.03 -33.46
N GLU A 289 2.08 1.21 -32.55
CA GLU A 289 1.44 -0.05 -32.17
C GLU A 289 0.14 0.21 -31.42
N SER A 290 0.12 1.20 -30.53
CA SER A 290 -1.10 1.64 -29.84
C SER A 290 -2.17 2.10 -30.81
N LEU A 291 -1.83 2.93 -31.80
CA LEU A 291 -2.77 3.43 -32.81
C LEU A 291 -3.33 2.31 -33.68
N LYS A 292 -2.48 1.36 -34.08
CA LYS A 292 -2.90 0.20 -34.86
C LYS A 292 -4.00 -0.57 -34.11
N LEU A 293 -3.74 -0.95 -32.84
CA LEU A 293 -4.69 -1.71 -32.03
C LEU A 293 -6.00 -0.94 -31.79
N ILE A 294 -5.94 0.36 -31.49
CA ILE A 294 -7.13 1.19 -31.26
C ILE A 294 -8.00 1.25 -32.52
N ASN A 295 -7.41 1.29 -33.70
CA ASN A 295 -8.14 1.36 -34.97
C ASN A 295 -8.75 0.02 -35.40
N GLU A 296 -8.25 -1.12 -34.89
CA GLU A 296 -8.81 -2.45 -35.14
C GLU A 296 -10.10 -2.74 -34.35
N VAL A 297 -10.42 -1.92 -33.33
CA VAL A 297 -11.58 -2.10 -32.43
C VAL A 297 -12.85 -1.37 -32.94
N ARG A 298 -12.95 -1.04 -34.21
CA ARG A 298 -14.13 -0.42 -34.80
C ARG A 298 -15.35 -1.33 -34.87
#